data_9071458efdec520a0e68ca851773ce28
#
_entry.id   9071458efdec520a0e68ca851773ce28
#
_cell.length_a   1.000
_cell.length_b   1.000
_cell.length_c   1.000
_cell.angle_alpha   90.00
_cell.angle_beta   90.00
_cell.angle_gamma   90.00
#
_symmetry.space_group_name_H-M   'P 1'
#
loop_
_entity.id
_entity.type
_entity.pdbx_description
1 polymer ?
#
loop_
_entity_poly.entity_id
_entity_poly.type
_entity_poly.pdbx_seq_one_letter_code
_entity_poly.pdbx_strand_id
1 'polypeptide(L)'
;MPRLQRGKLVDPEQCGIFHCYNRCVQKAYLCGYDKATKKDYSDRKPWILERLRQLCGVFLIDVFKVAVMDNHLHLLARTRPDLVRTMNDAEVLLRWEQLCPSRRAA
;
A
#
# COMPACT_ATOMS: atom_id res chain seq x y z
N MET A 1 -15.12 -21.60 -3.49
CA MET A 1 -15.63 -21.03 -2.24
C MET A 1 -15.76 -19.53 -2.35
N PRO A 2 -16.88 -18.98 -1.93
CA PRO A 2 -16.98 -17.54 -1.91
C PRO A 2 -15.95 -16.96 -0.93
N ARG A 3 -15.37 -15.81 -1.31
CA ARG A 3 -14.42 -15.10 -0.46
C ARG A 3 -15.18 -14.47 0.72
N LEU A 4 -14.62 -14.58 1.92
CA LEU A 4 -15.19 -13.92 3.09
C LEU A 4 -15.14 -12.40 2.93
N GLN A 5 -16.13 -11.73 3.49
CA GLN A 5 -16.14 -10.27 3.54
C GLN A 5 -14.95 -9.76 4.36
N ARG A 6 -14.37 -8.65 3.95
CA ARG A 6 -13.21 -8.08 4.64
C ARG A 6 -13.47 -7.78 6.11
N GLY A 7 -14.69 -7.37 6.46
CA GLY A 7 -15.08 -7.13 7.84
C GLY A 7 -15.05 -8.37 8.73
N LYS A 8 -15.10 -9.56 8.13
CA LYS A 8 -14.97 -10.82 8.85
C LYS A 8 -13.52 -11.30 8.95
N LEU A 9 -12.66 -10.84 8.05
CA LEU A 9 -11.24 -11.21 8.00
C LEU A 9 -10.37 -10.25 8.80
N VAL A 10 -10.76 -8.98 8.87
CA VAL A 10 -9.98 -7.92 9.50
C VAL A 10 -10.76 -7.37 10.69
N ASP A 11 -10.19 -7.49 11.89
CA ASP A 11 -10.73 -6.84 13.08
C ASP A 11 -10.04 -5.48 13.24
N PRO A 12 -10.76 -4.34 13.05
CA PRO A 12 -10.15 -3.03 13.16
C PRO A 12 -9.69 -2.66 14.56
N GLU A 13 -10.10 -3.42 15.58
CA GLU A 13 -9.74 -3.16 16.98
C GLU A 13 -8.46 -3.88 17.41
N GLN A 14 -7.96 -4.81 16.60
CA GLN A 14 -6.81 -5.63 16.96
C GLN A 14 -5.72 -5.56 15.91
N CYS A 15 -4.46 -5.69 16.35
CA CYS A 15 -3.34 -5.83 15.44
C CYS A 15 -3.47 -7.12 14.66
N GLY A 16 -3.29 -7.05 13.34
CA GLY A 16 -3.35 -8.23 12.49
C GLY A 16 -2.26 -8.17 11.44
N ILE A 17 -1.75 -9.34 11.05
CA ILE A 17 -0.75 -9.46 10.00
C ILE A 17 -1.45 -9.98 8.76
N PHE A 18 -1.25 -9.30 7.64
CA PHE A 18 -1.93 -9.60 6.38
C PHE A 18 -0.94 -9.71 5.24
N HIS A 19 -1.14 -10.73 4.42
CA HIS A 19 -0.47 -10.83 3.13
C HIS A 19 -1.44 -10.30 2.07
N CYS A 20 -1.08 -9.17 1.51
CA CYS A 20 -1.86 -8.52 0.47
C CYS A 20 -1.15 -8.71 -0.87
N TYR A 21 -1.92 -8.96 -1.92
CA TYR A 21 -1.33 -8.98 -3.25
C TYR A 21 -2.28 -8.34 -4.25
N ASN A 22 -1.71 -7.82 -5.30
CA ASN A 22 -2.44 -7.21 -6.39
C ASN A 22 -1.78 -7.60 -7.71
N ARG A 23 -2.58 -7.93 -8.70
CA ARG A 23 -2.10 -8.37 -10.01
C ARG A 23 -2.68 -7.47 -11.10
N CYS A 24 -1.85 -7.13 -12.07
CA CYS A 24 -2.32 -6.43 -13.25
C CYS A 24 -3.28 -7.31 -14.05
N VAL A 25 -4.31 -6.70 -14.63
CA VAL A 25 -5.30 -7.44 -15.42
C VAL A 25 -4.84 -7.53 -16.88
N GLN A 26 -5.38 -8.52 -17.61
CA GLN A 26 -5.20 -8.66 -19.07
C GLN A 26 -3.74 -8.71 -19.51
N LYS A 27 -2.90 -9.44 -18.75
CA LYS A 27 -1.48 -9.64 -19.07
C LYS A 27 -0.66 -8.35 -19.13
N ALA A 28 -1.16 -7.24 -18.54
CA ALA A 28 -0.38 -6.02 -18.44
C ALA A 28 0.78 -6.20 -17.46
N TYR A 29 1.86 -5.45 -17.69
CA TYR A 29 3.02 -5.48 -16.80
C TYR A 29 3.02 -4.26 -15.89
N LEU A 30 3.24 -4.50 -14.60
CA LEU A 30 3.45 -3.44 -13.62
C LEU A 30 4.86 -2.86 -13.76
N CYS A 31 5.84 -3.73 -13.91
CA CYS A 31 7.24 -3.38 -14.13
C CYS A 31 7.91 -4.46 -14.96
N GLY A 32 9.21 -4.27 -15.29
CA GLY A 32 9.93 -5.19 -16.12
C GLY A 32 9.71 -4.93 -17.60
N TYR A 33 10.14 -5.87 -18.44
CA TYR A 33 10.07 -5.73 -19.89
C TYR A 33 8.79 -6.39 -20.42
N ASP A 34 7.99 -5.60 -21.12
CA ASP A 34 6.75 -6.07 -21.76
C ASP A 34 7.03 -6.37 -23.23
N LYS A 35 7.01 -7.65 -23.59
CA LYS A 35 7.27 -8.09 -24.96
C LYS A 35 6.18 -7.64 -25.94
N ALA A 36 4.93 -7.50 -25.45
CA ALA A 36 3.82 -7.11 -26.30
C ALA A 36 3.92 -5.67 -26.78
N THR A 37 4.25 -4.75 -25.85
CA THR A 37 4.41 -3.33 -26.17
C THR A 37 5.86 -2.94 -26.47
N LYS A 38 6.80 -3.87 -26.22
CA LYS A 38 8.27 -3.63 -26.36
C LYS A 38 8.77 -2.50 -25.47
N LYS A 39 8.14 -2.32 -24.30
CA LYS A 39 8.54 -1.31 -23.34
C LYS A 39 9.09 -1.96 -22.08
N ASP A 40 10.08 -1.32 -21.47
CA ASP A 40 10.67 -1.72 -20.22
C ASP A 40 10.14 -0.81 -19.11
N TYR A 41 9.44 -1.44 -18.16
CA TYR A 41 8.85 -0.75 -17.02
C TYR A 41 9.63 -0.97 -15.72
N SER A 42 10.88 -1.41 -15.81
CA SER A 42 11.71 -1.70 -14.62
C SER A 42 11.92 -0.48 -13.74
N ASP A 43 11.86 0.73 -14.30
CA ASP A 43 11.97 1.98 -13.57
C ASP A 43 10.83 2.21 -12.60
N ARG A 44 9.71 1.49 -12.75
CA ARG A 44 8.56 1.60 -11.85
C ARG A 44 8.81 0.93 -10.50
N LYS A 45 9.71 -0.05 -10.41
CA LYS A 45 10.00 -0.72 -9.14
C LYS A 45 10.49 0.25 -8.07
N PRO A 46 11.47 1.12 -8.31
CA PRO A 46 11.85 2.14 -7.34
C PRO A 46 10.72 3.10 -6.98
N TRP A 47 9.88 3.46 -7.94
CA TRP A 47 8.74 4.35 -7.68
C TRP A 47 7.77 3.73 -6.69
N ILE A 48 7.43 2.45 -6.91
CA ILE A 48 6.49 1.73 -6.06
C ILE A 48 7.05 1.61 -4.64
N LEU A 49 8.32 1.24 -4.51
CA LEU A 49 8.98 1.10 -3.22
C LEU A 49 9.04 2.44 -2.47
N GLU A 50 9.37 3.52 -3.18
CA GLU A 50 9.40 4.85 -2.58
C GLU A 50 8.01 5.30 -2.14
N ARG A 51 6.98 5.05 -2.97
CA ARG A 51 5.60 5.39 -2.61
C ARG A 51 5.12 4.59 -1.39
N LEU A 52 5.45 3.31 -1.31
CA LEU A 52 5.13 2.49 -0.15
C LEU A 52 5.80 3.02 1.10
N ARG A 53 7.07 3.45 0.99
CA ARG A 53 7.79 4.04 2.11
C ARG A 53 7.10 5.32 2.60
N GLN A 54 6.66 6.18 1.69
CA GLN A 54 5.91 7.39 2.03
C GLN A 54 4.60 7.05 2.73
N LEU A 55 3.87 6.06 2.21
CA LEU A 55 2.59 5.65 2.79
C LEU A 55 2.76 5.04 4.18
N CYS A 56 3.86 4.34 4.43
CA CYS A 56 4.18 3.82 5.77
C CYS A 56 4.41 4.94 6.78
N GLY A 57 4.88 6.10 6.33
CA GLY A 57 5.02 7.27 7.19
C GLY A 57 3.70 7.98 7.47
N VAL A 58 2.69 7.77 6.64
CA VAL A 58 1.36 8.39 6.79
C VAL A 58 0.41 7.48 7.56
N PHE A 59 0.32 6.23 7.15
CA PHE A 59 -0.54 5.24 7.79
C PHE A 59 0.19 4.52 8.92
N LEU A 60 -0.54 4.16 9.96
CA LEU A 60 0.03 3.40 11.07
C LEU A 60 -0.03 1.91 10.75
N ILE A 61 0.80 1.52 9.82
CA ILE A 61 0.93 0.15 9.32
C ILE A 61 2.42 -0.17 9.25
N ASP A 62 2.81 -1.30 9.82
CA ASP A 62 4.18 -1.81 9.70
C ASP A 62 4.27 -2.71 8.48
N VAL A 63 5.22 -2.43 7.60
CA VAL A 63 5.47 -3.27 6.43
C VAL A 63 6.69 -4.13 6.71
N PHE A 64 6.51 -5.46 6.74
CA PHE A 64 7.59 -6.39 7.02
C PHE A 64 8.35 -6.78 5.76
N LYS A 65 7.62 -6.93 4.66
CA LYS A 65 8.23 -7.37 3.42
C LYS A 65 7.38 -6.91 2.24
N VAL A 66 8.05 -6.59 1.15
CA VAL A 66 7.40 -6.25 -0.11
C VAL A 66 8.15 -6.94 -1.24
N ALA A 67 7.41 -7.46 -2.22
CA ALA A 67 7.97 -8.02 -3.44
C ALA A 67 7.24 -7.41 -4.62
N VAL A 68 7.98 -6.67 -5.45
CA VAL A 68 7.44 -6.05 -6.65
C VAL A 68 7.85 -6.91 -7.84
N MET A 69 6.88 -7.58 -8.42
CA MET A 69 7.06 -8.46 -9.58
C MET A 69 6.65 -7.72 -10.85
N ASP A 70 6.90 -8.32 -12.01
CA ASP A 70 6.62 -7.65 -13.27
C ASP A 70 5.14 -7.33 -13.47
N ASN A 71 4.25 -8.21 -13.01
CA ASN A 71 2.81 -8.03 -13.19
C ASN A 71 2.01 -8.15 -11.90
N HIS A 72 2.67 -8.20 -10.76
CA HIS A 72 1.97 -8.27 -9.48
C HIS A 72 2.85 -7.77 -8.35
N LEU A 73 2.22 -7.49 -7.21
CA LEU A 73 2.84 -6.94 -6.01
C LEU A 73 2.39 -7.75 -4.81
N HIS A 74 3.33 -8.13 -3.94
CA HIS A 74 3.04 -8.76 -2.66
C HIS A 74 3.50 -7.86 -1.53
N LEU A 75 2.69 -7.81 -0.48
CA LEU A 75 2.96 -6.98 0.69
C LEU A 75 2.59 -7.77 1.94
N LEU A 76 3.52 -7.87 2.88
CA LEU A 76 3.27 -8.42 4.20
C LEU A 76 3.27 -7.28 5.20
N ALA A 77 2.13 -7.01 5.81
CA ALA A 77 1.95 -5.83 6.65
C ALA A 77 1.20 -6.17 7.94
N ARG A 78 1.42 -5.35 8.96
CA ARG A 78 0.70 -5.42 10.23
C ARG A 78 -0.01 -4.11 10.48
N THR A 79 -1.30 -4.20 10.82
CA THR A 79 -2.07 -3.04 11.24
C THR A 79 -1.75 -2.69 12.70
N ARG A 80 -1.81 -1.40 13.02
CA ARG A 80 -1.47 -0.91 14.36
C ARG A 80 -2.59 -0.04 14.93
N PRO A 81 -3.76 -0.64 15.23
CA PRO A 81 -4.85 0.14 15.83
C PRO A 81 -4.51 0.64 17.23
N ASP A 82 -3.58 -0.02 17.93
CA ASP A 82 -3.06 0.46 19.21
C ASP A 82 -2.44 1.85 19.11
N LEU A 83 -1.71 2.13 18.02
CA LEU A 83 -1.12 3.44 17.78
C LEU A 83 -2.18 4.47 17.36
N VAL A 84 -3.17 4.03 16.59
CA VAL A 84 -4.26 4.91 16.14
C VAL A 84 -5.01 5.50 17.33
N ARG A 85 -5.23 4.72 18.37
CA ARG A 85 -5.97 5.16 19.56
C ARG A 85 -5.24 6.25 20.33
N THR A 86 -3.94 6.38 20.16
CA THR A 86 -3.14 7.43 20.83
C THR A 86 -3.06 8.71 20.03
N MET A 87 -3.56 8.72 18.79
CA MET A 87 -3.50 9.90 17.93
C MET A 87 -4.60 10.90 18.29
N ASN A 88 -4.26 12.18 18.27
CA ASN A 88 -5.23 13.27 18.39
C ASN A 88 -5.64 13.75 16.99
N ASP A 89 -6.63 14.64 16.94
CA ASP A 89 -7.17 15.13 15.66
C ASP A 89 -6.13 15.91 14.86
N ALA A 90 -5.23 16.64 15.55
CA ALA A 90 -4.19 17.41 14.88
C ALA A 90 -3.21 16.50 14.13
N GLU A 91 -2.83 15.37 14.73
CA GLU A 91 -1.95 14.40 14.08
C GLU A 91 -2.62 13.76 12.88
N VAL A 92 -3.92 13.42 12.97
CA VAL A 92 -4.67 12.87 11.86
C VAL A 92 -4.71 13.85 10.70
N LEU A 93 -4.95 15.12 10.97
CA LEU A 93 -4.98 16.16 9.94
C LEU A 93 -3.62 16.35 9.26
N LEU A 94 -2.53 16.33 10.04
CA LEU A 94 -1.18 16.42 9.48
C LEU A 94 -0.89 15.26 8.52
N ARG A 95 -1.26 14.04 8.91
CA ARG A 95 -1.07 12.86 8.07
C ARG A 95 -1.93 12.92 6.82
N TRP A 96 -3.16 13.41 6.96
CA TRP A 96 -4.05 13.60 5.81
C TRP A 96 -3.46 14.58 4.80
N GLU A 97 -2.89 15.69 5.26
CA GLU A 97 -2.24 16.68 4.41
C GLU A 97 -1.04 16.11 3.66
N GLN A 98 -0.29 15.20 4.29
CA GLN A 98 0.82 14.52 3.62
C GLN A 98 0.33 13.61 2.49
N LEU A 99 -0.81 12.96 2.68
CA LEU A 99 -1.38 12.05 1.69
C LEU A 99 -2.08 12.80 0.57
N CYS A 100 -2.87 13.80 0.93
CA CYS A 100 -3.69 14.60 0.01
C CYS A 100 -3.42 16.08 0.26
N PRO A 101 -2.32 16.64 -0.30
CA PRO A 101 -2.02 18.06 -0.10
C PRO A 101 -3.16 18.95 -0.57
N SER A 102 -3.47 19.98 0.24
CA SER A 102 -4.50 20.93 -0.11
C SER A 102 -4.06 21.76 -1.32
N ARG A 103 -4.98 21.99 -2.27
CA ARG A 103 -4.70 22.83 -3.42
C ARG A 103 -4.48 24.29 -3.03
N ARG A 104 -4.87 24.68 -1.81
CA ARG A 104 -4.67 26.05 -1.30
C ARG A 104 -3.28 26.25 -0.74
N ALA A 105 -2.54 25.18 -0.52
CA ALA A 105 -1.15 25.25 -0.07
C ALA A 105 -0.23 25.45 -1.28
N ALA A 106 -0.41 26.54 -1.95
CA ALA A 106 0.44 26.93 -3.08
C ALA A 106 1.57 27.83 -2.61
#